data_2730c0c1c610a9fb68720d027970edf9
#
_entry.id   2730c0c1c610a9fb68720d027970edf9
#
_cell.length_a   1.000
_cell.length_b   1.000
_cell.length_c   1.000
_cell.angle_alpha   90.00
_cell.angle_beta   90.00
_cell.angle_gamma   90.00
#
_symmetry.space_group_name_H-M   'P 1'
#
loop_
_entity.id
_entity.type
_entity.pdbx_description
1 polymer ?
#
loop_
_entity_poly.entity_id
_entity_poly.type
_entity_poly.pdbx_seq_one_letter_code
_entity_poly.pdbx_strand_id
1 'polypeptide(L)'
;MKKILFPTDFSPAATNAFIHALEFAKIVQGELILLHTFDLPIYDNQYFPENYNVIFDSLQLSQFDAFKDEIPKLRAIAEEQNLDKIKMSHRLMDGDLIYNIKKVIKEDKIDFVVMGTAGETGWGTFFLGTNTGSVINAIDVPMLSVPLEAKFKKIKTIGFTTRYRTKDKKALKEVITIAKKMNAQVRCLYVKTSTSDVSETTIKKWDTEFAKEPVIFSVIPSDEIKETIIDFILFKEIDLLVMLAYKRNFFVELFKPSLTEKFANTSSIPILALREKKSRNFEEVAAG
;
A
#
# COMPACT_ATOMS: atom_id res chain seq x y z
N MET A 1 13.43 -10.68 9.88
CA MET A 1 12.06 -10.95 9.41
C MET A 1 11.43 -9.61 9.08
N LYS A 2 10.72 -9.48 7.96
CA LYS A 2 10.07 -8.22 7.56
C LYS A 2 8.86 -7.96 8.45
N LYS A 3 8.60 -6.70 8.77
CA LYS A 3 7.44 -6.29 9.57
C LYS A 3 6.45 -5.51 8.72
N ILE A 4 5.22 -5.98 8.72
CA ILE A 4 4.13 -5.41 7.94
C ILE A 4 3.10 -4.84 8.91
N LEU A 5 2.83 -3.55 8.82
CA LEU A 5 1.75 -2.90 9.55
C LEU A 5 0.46 -3.00 8.75
N PHE A 6 -0.60 -3.44 9.40
CA PHE A 6 -1.93 -3.53 8.84
C PHE A 6 -2.92 -2.72 9.68
N PRO A 7 -3.15 -1.45 9.34
CA PRO A 7 -4.22 -0.66 9.93
C PRO A 7 -5.58 -1.23 9.51
N THR A 8 -6.49 -1.41 10.46
CA THR A 8 -7.81 -1.99 10.22
C THR A 8 -8.89 -1.29 11.04
N ASP A 9 -10.03 -1.06 10.40
CA ASP A 9 -11.30 -0.66 10.99
C ASP A 9 -12.31 -1.82 11.01
N PHE A 10 -11.84 -3.03 10.64
CA PHE A 10 -12.65 -4.26 10.52
C PHE A 10 -13.76 -4.17 9.47
N SER A 11 -13.76 -3.16 8.63
CA SER A 11 -14.69 -3.05 7.50
C SER A 11 -14.49 -4.19 6.48
N PRO A 12 -15.46 -4.44 5.58
CA PRO A 12 -15.30 -5.39 4.50
C PRO A 12 -14.08 -5.10 3.61
N ALA A 13 -13.73 -3.83 3.40
CA ALA A 13 -12.54 -3.43 2.65
C ALA A 13 -11.25 -3.80 3.39
N ALA A 14 -11.20 -3.58 4.71
CA ALA A 14 -10.09 -4.01 5.53
C ALA A 14 -9.98 -5.55 5.57
N THR A 15 -11.10 -6.25 5.69
CA THR A 15 -11.12 -7.72 5.68
C THR A 15 -10.60 -8.29 4.35
N ASN A 16 -10.99 -7.72 3.20
CA ASN A 16 -10.42 -8.10 1.91
C ASN A 16 -8.91 -7.83 1.85
N ALA A 17 -8.47 -6.66 2.31
CA ALA A 17 -7.06 -6.30 2.34
C ALA A 17 -6.22 -7.16 3.30
N PHE A 18 -6.83 -7.71 4.34
CA PHE A 18 -6.18 -8.61 5.28
C PHE A 18 -5.66 -9.88 4.60
N ILE A 19 -6.43 -10.46 3.69
CA ILE A 19 -5.99 -11.64 2.89
C ILE A 19 -4.75 -11.28 2.07
N HIS A 20 -4.75 -10.11 1.42
CA HIS A 20 -3.59 -9.62 0.69
C HIS A 20 -2.37 -9.38 1.60
N ALA A 21 -2.60 -8.87 2.83
CA ALA A 21 -1.54 -8.65 3.81
C ALA A 21 -0.90 -9.97 4.26
N LEU A 22 -1.70 -11.01 4.51
CA LEU A 22 -1.22 -12.35 4.85
C LEU A 22 -0.39 -12.97 3.72
N GLU A 23 -0.90 -12.95 2.49
CA GLU A 23 -0.17 -13.48 1.33
C GLU A 23 1.10 -12.69 1.05
N PHE A 24 1.06 -11.37 1.22
CA PHE A 24 2.26 -10.55 1.11
C PHE A 24 3.28 -10.89 2.21
N ALA A 25 2.84 -11.09 3.45
CA ALA A 25 3.69 -11.54 4.55
C ALA A 25 4.38 -12.88 4.25
N LYS A 26 3.65 -13.84 3.69
CA LYS A 26 4.20 -15.12 3.22
C LYS A 26 5.32 -14.92 2.18
N ILE A 27 5.08 -14.08 1.17
CA ILE A 27 6.05 -13.81 0.08
C ILE A 27 7.33 -13.18 0.63
N VAL A 28 7.22 -12.19 1.52
CA VAL A 28 8.37 -11.48 2.07
C VAL A 28 8.96 -12.13 3.32
N GLN A 29 8.38 -13.26 3.76
CA GLN A 29 8.74 -13.97 4.99
C GLN A 29 8.69 -13.04 6.21
N GLY A 30 7.55 -12.34 6.32
CA GLY A 30 7.32 -11.31 7.33
C GLY A 30 6.36 -11.73 8.44
N GLU A 31 6.20 -10.84 9.41
CA GLU A 31 5.16 -10.88 10.45
C GLU A 31 4.20 -9.71 10.24
N LEU A 32 2.97 -9.86 10.72
CA LEU A 32 1.91 -8.89 10.61
C LEU A 32 1.65 -8.22 11.97
N ILE A 33 1.57 -6.89 11.96
CA ILE A 33 1.19 -6.11 13.13
C ILE A 33 -0.15 -5.43 12.80
N LEU A 34 -1.21 -5.87 13.46
CA LEU A 34 -2.55 -5.30 13.32
C LEU A 34 -2.62 -4.02 14.16
N LEU A 35 -3.06 -2.93 13.55
CA LEU A 35 -3.28 -1.66 14.23
C LEU A 35 -4.75 -1.25 14.10
N HIS A 36 -5.42 -1.11 15.23
CA HIS A 36 -6.71 -0.43 15.28
C HIS A 36 -6.58 0.88 16.06
N THR A 37 -7.16 1.95 15.51
CA THR A 37 -7.21 3.25 16.17
C THR A 37 -8.65 3.62 16.44
N PHE A 38 -8.89 4.24 17.59
CA PHE A 38 -10.20 4.75 18.00
C PHE A 38 -10.04 6.16 18.59
N ASP A 39 -11.06 6.97 18.42
CA ASP A 39 -11.08 8.30 19.02
C ASP A 39 -11.98 8.27 20.26
N LEU A 40 -11.43 8.68 21.39
CA LEU A 40 -12.25 8.93 22.58
C LEU A 40 -12.86 10.34 22.46
N PRO A 41 -14.16 10.47 22.70
CA PRO A 41 -14.81 11.78 22.66
C PRO A 41 -14.19 12.69 23.71
N ILE A 42 -13.85 13.91 23.31
CA ILE A 42 -13.37 14.94 24.23
C ILE A 42 -14.60 15.50 24.96
N TYR A 43 -14.79 15.07 26.19
CA TYR A 43 -15.79 15.67 27.07
C TYR A 43 -15.21 16.91 27.72
N ASP A 44 -15.99 17.97 27.80
CA ASP A 44 -15.59 19.17 28.55
C ASP A 44 -15.63 18.87 30.05
N ASN A 45 -14.45 18.82 30.67
CA ASN A 45 -14.27 18.56 32.10
C ASN A 45 -15.02 19.56 32.99
N GLN A 46 -15.41 20.72 32.45
CA GLN A 46 -16.15 21.74 33.21
C GLN A 46 -17.58 21.29 33.54
N TYR A 47 -18.18 20.41 32.75
CA TYR A 47 -19.55 19.95 32.96
C TYR A 47 -19.67 18.66 33.78
N PHE A 48 -18.63 17.79 33.80
CA PHE A 48 -18.69 16.49 34.49
C PHE A 48 -17.36 16.10 35.15
N PRO A 49 -16.78 16.94 36.06
CA PRO A 49 -15.45 16.69 36.58
C PRO A 49 -15.34 15.42 37.43
N GLU A 50 -16.37 15.06 38.19
CA GLU A 50 -16.35 13.92 39.10
C GLU A 50 -16.47 12.56 38.38
N ASN A 51 -17.13 12.50 37.24
CA ASN A 51 -17.40 11.26 36.52
C ASN A 51 -16.53 11.09 35.26
N TYR A 52 -15.69 12.07 34.91
CA TYR A 52 -14.92 12.05 33.69
C TYR A 52 -14.06 10.80 33.55
N ASN A 53 -13.26 10.47 34.57
CA ASN A 53 -12.38 9.31 34.56
C ASN A 53 -13.16 8.00 34.42
N VAL A 54 -14.31 7.87 35.11
CA VAL A 54 -15.14 6.66 35.05
C VAL A 54 -15.73 6.46 33.66
N ILE A 55 -16.20 7.53 33.02
CA ILE A 55 -16.74 7.48 31.65
C ILE A 55 -15.61 7.17 30.66
N PHE A 56 -14.45 7.84 30.80
CA PHE A 56 -13.30 7.63 29.95
C PHE A 56 -12.80 6.19 30.03
N ASP A 57 -12.61 5.65 31.23
CA ASP A 57 -12.15 4.27 31.45
C ASP A 57 -13.15 3.25 30.89
N SER A 58 -14.45 3.50 31.06
CA SER A 58 -15.50 2.60 30.53
C SER A 58 -15.53 2.59 29.00
N LEU A 59 -15.34 3.74 28.35
CA LEU A 59 -15.26 3.84 26.89
C LEU A 59 -14.01 3.15 26.37
N GLN A 60 -12.87 3.35 27.01
CA GLN A 60 -11.62 2.69 26.65
C GLN A 60 -11.73 1.17 26.79
N LEU A 61 -12.34 0.69 27.86
CA LEU A 61 -12.60 -0.74 28.06
C LEU A 61 -13.52 -1.32 26.98
N SER A 62 -14.59 -0.60 26.64
CA SER A 62 -15.51 -0.99 25.57
C SER A 62 -14.80 -1.11 24.21
N GLN A 63 -13.90 -0.18 23.87
CA GLN A 63 -13.08 -0.26 22.66
C GLN A 63 -12.13 -1.45 22.69
N PHE A 64 -11.55 -1.73 23.82
CA PHE A 64 -10.68 -2.90 24.01
C PHE A 64 -11.44 -4.21 23.83
N ASP A 65 -12.64 -4.35 24.42
CA ASP A 65 -13.43 -5.55 24.29
C ASP A 65 -13.91 -5.75 22.83
N ALA A 66 -14.37 -4.69 22.17
CA ALA A 66 -14.74 -4.73 20.76
C ALA A 66 -13.55 -5.18 19.88
N PHE A 67 -12.37 -4.63 20.13
CA PHE A 67 -11.15 -5.03 19.41
C PHE A 67 -10.79 -6.49 19.67
N LYS A 68 -10.86 -6.93 20.92
CA LYS A 68 -10.57 -8.33 21.32
C LYS A 68 -11.50 -9.31 20.61
N ASP A 69 -12.76 -8.98 20.39
CA ASP A 69 -13.74 -9.84 19.72
C ASP A 69 -13.49 -9.96 18.20
N GLU A 70 -12.81 -9.01 17.58
CA GLU A 70 -12.46 -9.04 16.16
C GLU A 70 -11.22 -9.93 15.86
N ILE A 71 -10.30 -10.10 16.81
CA ILE A 71 -9.06 -10.84 16.58
C ILE A 71 -9.31 -12.33 16.24
N PRO A 72 -10.21 -13.06 16.91
CA PRO A 72 -10.54 -14.44 16.53
C PRO A 72 -11.08 -14.55 15.10
N LYS A 73 -11.87 -13.58 14.64
CA LYS A 73 -12.42 -13.56 13.28
C LYS A 73 -11.29 -13.45 12.24
N LEU A 74 -10.32 -12.57 12.46
CA LEU A 74 -9.15 -12.46 11.60
C LEU A 74 -8.28 -13.72 11.62
N ARG A 75 -8.15 -14.38 12.77
CA ARG A 75 -7.46 -15.68 12.86
C ARG A 75 -8.18 -16.78 12.09
N ALA A 76 -9.51 -16.85 12.17
CA ALA A 76 -10.32 -17.78 11.39
C ALA A 76 -10.11 -17.57 9.88
N ILE A 77 -10.07 -16.32 9.40
CA ILE A 77 -9.75 -15.99 7.99
C ILE A 77 -8.35 -16.51 7.62
N ALA A 78 -7.36 -16.31 8.49
CA ALA A 78 -6.00 -16.81 8.22
C ALA A 78 -5.96 -18.35 8.13
N GLU A 79 -6.71 -19.05 8.98
CA GLU A 79 -6.85 -20.51 8.96
C GLU A 79 -7.53 -20.98 7.67
N GLU A 80 -8.65 -20.38 7.28
CA GLU A 80 -9.36 -20.68 6.02
C GLU A 80 -8.47 -20.52 4.78
N GLN A 81 -7.56 -19.55 4.80
CA GLN A 81 -6.60 -19.33 3.72
C GLN A 81 -5.32 -20.18 3.85
N ASN A 82 -5.20 -21.05 4.85
CA ASN A 82 -3.98 -21.80 5.17
C ASN A 82 -2.75 -20.91 5.40
N LEU A 83 -2.96 -19.75 6.06
CA LEU A 83 -1.97 -18.74 6.39
C LEU A 83 -1.84 -18.51 7.92
N ASP A 84 -2.34 -19.45 8.71
CA ASP A 84 -2.31 -19.47 10.19
C ASP A 84 -0.89 -19.39 10.78
N LYS A 85 0.10 -19.85 10.03
CA LYS A 85 1.53 -19.81 10.44
C LYS A 85 2.14 -18.43 10.40
N ILE A 86 1.48 -17.44 9.79
CA ILE A 86 1.95 -16.06 9.79
C ILE A 86 1.83 -15.50 11.21
N LYS A 87 2.96 -15.07 11.76
CA LYS A 87 2.98 -14.46 13.09
C LYS A 87 2.21 -13.13 13.06
N MET A 88 1.26 -12.98 13.97
CA MET A 88 0.44 -11.78 14.12
C MET A 88 0.57 -11.22 15.55
N SER A 89 0.78 -9.93 15.65
CA SER A 89 0.68 -9.14 16.87
C SER A 89 -0.31 -8.01 16.70
N HIS A 90 -0.71 -7.36 17.80
CA HIS A 90 -1.82 -6.43 17.81
C HIS A 90 -1.44 -5.16 18.54
N ARG A 91 -1.93 -4.02 18.04
CA ARG A 91 -1.84 -2.70 18.64
C ARG A 91 -3.22 -2.07 18.63
N LEU A 92 -3.72 -1.68 19.80
CA LEU A 92 -4.89 -0.82 19.96
C LEU A 92 -4.41 0.52 20.48
N MET A 93 -4.73 1.60 19.78
CA MET A 93 -4.21 2.93 20.10
C MET A 93 -5.29 3.99 20.00
N ASP A 94 -5.32 4.89 20.96
CA ASP A 94 -6.18 6.07 20.94
C ASP A 94 -5.62 7.16 20.01
N GLY A 95 -6.51 7.92 19.37
CA GLY A 95 -6.22 9.11 18.60
C GLY A 95 -5.97 8.90 17.11
N ASP A 96 -5.47 9.93 16.45
CA ASP A 96 -5.35 10.06 15.00
C ASP A 96 -4.63 8.88 14.34
N LEU A 97 -5.24 8.34 13.29
CA LEU A 97 -4.73 7.19 12.54
C LEU A 97 -3.33 7.43 11.96
N ILE A 98 -3.10 8.59 11.34
CA ILE A 98 -1.83 8.89 10.66
C ILE A 98 -0.71 9.06 11.67
N TYR A 99 -1.01 9.73 12.78
CA TYR A 99 -0.07 9.89 13.88
C TYR A 99 0.34 8.52 14.44
N ASN A 100 -0.63 7.66 14.73
CA ASN A 100 -0.39 6.33 15.28
C ASN A 100 0.35 5.42 14.31
N ILE A 101 0.02 5.44 13.00
CA ILE A 101 0.78 4.72 11.98
C ILE A 101 2.24 5.15 11.96
N LYS A 102 2.53 6.46 11.96
CA LYS A 102 3.91 6.98 11.98
C LYS A 102 4.66 6.56 13.24
N LYS A 103 4.00 6.58 14.39
CA LYS A 103 4.55 6.14 15.67
C LYS A 103 4.94 4.67 15.62
N VAL A 104 4.03 3.79 15.19
CA VAL A 104 4.30 2.34 15.08
C VAL A 104 5.38 2.05 14.03
N ILE A 105 5.39 2.75 12.89
CA ILE A 105 6.44 2.61 11.87
C ILE A 105 7.83 2.83 12.50
N LYS A 106 7.96 3.84 13.35
CA LYS A 106 9.23 4.19 14.00
C LYS A 106 9.60 3.22 15.12
N GLU A 107 8.65 2.93 16.02
CA GLU A 107 8.87 2.09 17.22
C GLU A 107 9.16 0.63 16.85
N ASP A 108 8.33 0.06 15.98
CA ASP A 108 8.41 -1.35 15.60
C ASP A 108 9.31 -1.59 14.38
N LYS A 109 9.87 -0.53 13.78
CA LYS A 109 10.70 -0.59 12.57
C LYS A 109 9.99 -1.29 11.41
N ILE A 110 8.79 -0.82 11.08
CA ILE A 110 7.96 -1.36 10.02
C ILE A 110 8.63 -1.24 8.66
N ASP A 111 8.59 -2.31 7.87
CA ASP A 111 9.12 -2.33 6.50
C ASP A 111 8.07 -1.97 5.45
N PHE A 112 6.79 -2.33 5.69
CA PHE A 112 5.67 -2.14 4.76
C PHE A 112 4.38 -1.81 5.51
N VAL A 113 3.49 -1.08 4.85
CA VAL A 113 2.11 -0.90 5.28
C VAL A 113 1.19 -1.56 4.26
N VAL A 114 0.17 -2.29 4.69
CA VAL A 114 -0.91 -2.79 3.83
C VAL A 114 -2.22 -2.24 4.35
N MET A 115 -3.05 -1.68 3.48
CA MET A 115 -4.30 -1.05 3.88
C MET A 115 -5.39 -1.23 2.83
N GLY A 116 -6.60 -1.53 3.27
CA GLY A 116 -7.79 -1.52 2.41
C GLY A 116 -8.16 -0.11 1.98
N THR A 117 -8.71 0.01 0.78
CA THR A 117 -9.32 1.26 0.31
C THR A 117 -10.81 1.03 0.15
N ALA A 118 -11.63 1.73 0.94
CA ALA A 118 -13.05 1.81 0.67
C ALA A 118 -13.27 2.83 -0.45
N GLY A 119 -13.94 2.41 -1.53
CA GLY A 119 -14.51 3.37 -2.46
C GLY A 119 -15.62 4.11 -1.75
N GLU A 120 -15.48 5.42 -1.52
CA GLU A 120 -16.62 6.25 -1.18
C GLU A 120 -17.54 6.25 -2.38
N THR A 121 -18.76 5.74 -2.19
CA THR A 121 -19.86 5.68 -3.16
C THR A 121 -19.64 4.79 -4.39
N GLY A 122 -20.48 3.83 -4.61
CA GLY A 122 -20.67 2.85 -5.67
C GLY A 122 -20.39 3.21 -7.13
N TRP A 123 -19.50 4.11 -7.40
CA TRP A 123 -19.10 4.57 -8.72
C TRP A 123 -17.58 4.45 -8.88
N GLY A 124 -17.13 3.37 -9.48
CA GLY A 124 -15.80 3.27 -10.07
C GLY A 124 -14.67 2.80 -9.14
N THR A 125 -14.02 1.82 -9.57
CA THR A 125 -13.15 0.84 -8.93
C THR A 125 -11.71 1.27 -8.67
N PHE A 126 -11.32 2.51 -8.96
CA PHE A 126 -9.95 3.01 -8.80
C PHE A 126 -9.79 4.14 -7.76
N PHE A 127 -10.59 4.13 -6.69
CA PHE A 127 -10.48 5.19 -5.71
C PHE A 127 -9.60 4.83 -4.52
N LEU A 128 -8.59 5.66 -4.33
CA LEU A 128 -7.87 5.72 -3.07
C LEU A 128 -8.79 6.44 -2.07
N GLY A 129 -9.33 5.73 -1.05
CA GLY A 129 -10.08 6.35 0.03
C GLY A 129 -9.30 7.50 0.68
N THR A 130 -10.00 8.49 1.24
CA THR A 130 -9.38 9.69 1.83
C THR A 130 -8.30 9.35 2.85
N ASN A 131 -8.53 8.37 3.71
CA ASN A 131 -7.55 7.91 4.70
C ASN A 131 -6.33 7.26 4.04
N THR A 132 -6.53 6.39 3.05
CA THR A 132 -5.42 5.70 2.36
C THR A 132 -4.55 6.68 1.59
N GLY A 133 -5.15 7.63 0.88
CA GLY A 133 -4.41 8.71 0.20
C GLY A 133 -3.61 9.58 1.14
N SER A 134 -4.18 9.90 2.30
CA SER A 134 -3.51 10.67 3.35
C SER A 134 -2.36 9.88 3.98
N VAL A 135 -2.54 8.57 4.24
CA VAL A 135 -1.48 7.69 4.77
C VAL A 135 -0.34 7.55 3.77
N ILE A 136 -0.62 7.25 2.49
CA ILE A 136 0.42 7.16 1.44
C ILE A 136 1.28 8.44 1.42
N ASN A 137 0.66 9.62 1.53
CA ASN A 137 1.40 10.86 1.51
C ASN A 137 2.22 11.13 2.79
N ALA A 138 1.82 10.54 3.90
CA ALA A 138 2.34 10.84 5.22
C ALA A 138 3.48 9.93 5.70
N ILE A 139 3.61 8.72 5.13
CA ILE A 139 4.59 7.72 5.55
C ILE A 139 5.78 7.62 4.61
N ASP A 140 6.93 7.14 5.11
CA ASP A 140 8.16 6.98 4.33
C ASP A 140 8.48 5.51 3.98
N VAL A 141 7.60 4.57 4.32
CA VAL A 141 7.73 3.15 3.98
C VAL A 141 6.81 2.77 2.81
N PRO A 142 7.15 1.73 2.04
CA PRO A 142 6.26 1.23 0.98
C PRO A 142 4.88 0.88 1.50
N MET A 143 3.85 1.16 0.69
CA MET A 143 2.47 0.86 1.05
C MET A 143 1.75 0.12 -0.08
N LEU A 144 1.15 -1.02 0.27
CA LEU A 144 0.23 -1.76 -0.58
C LEU A 144 -1.21 -1.31 -0.26
N SER A 145 -1.86 -0.66 -1.20
CA SER A 145 -3.28 -0.31 -1.15
C SER A 145 -4.10 -1.35 -1.90
N VAL A 146 -5.16 -1.85 -1.25
CA VAL A 146 -6.00 -2.92 -1.76
C VAL A 146 -7.44 -2.44 -1.89
N PRO A 147 -7.98 -2.28 -3.10
CA PRO A 147 -9.38 -1.95 -3.32
C PRO A 147 -10.32 -3.04 -2.80
N LEU A 148 -11.54 -2.64 -2.38
CA LEU A 148 -12.56 -3.56 -1.87
C LEU A 148 -12.87 -4.68 -2.85
N GLU A 149 -12.94 -4.36 -4.14
CA GLU A 149 -13.29 -5.30 -5.21
C GLU A 149 -12.11 -6.16 -5.68
N ALA A 150 -10.89 -5.84 -5.26
CA ALA A 150 -9.69 -6.58 -5.61
C ALA A 150 -9.60 -7.89 -4.82
N LYS A 151 -10.35 -8.91 -5.23
CA LYS A 151 -10.21 -10.24 -4.63
C LYS A 151 -8.80 -10.76 -4.84
N PHE A 152 -8.25 -11.42 -3.81
CA PHE A 152 -6.92 -11.99 -3.91
C PHE A 152 -6.87 -13.05 -5.01
N LYS A 153 -5.89 -12.92 -5.88
CA LYS A 153 -5.51 -13.92 -6.88
C LYS A 153 -3.99 -14.03 -6.95
N LYS A 154 -3.50 -15.18 -7.38
CA LYS A 154 -2.06 -15.36 -7.59
C LYS A 154 -1.55 -14.34 -8.60
N ILE A 155 -0.59 -13.53 -8.19
CA ILE A 155 0.04 -12.52 -9.04
C ILE A 155 0.94 -13.21 -10.06
N LYS A 156 0.63 -13.03 -11.34
CA LYS A 156 1.40 -13.53 -12.49
C LYS A 156 2.10 -12.40 -13.24
N THR A 157 1.49 -11.23 -13.25
CA THR A 157 1.99 -10.06 -13.98
C THR A 157 2.04 -8.84 -13.07
N ILE A 158 3.24 -8.30 -12.88
CA ILE A 158 3.48 -7.07 -12.13
C ILE A 158 3.71 -5.93 -13.12
N GLY A 159 2.86 -4.91 -13.10
CA GLY A 159 3.12 -3.65 -13.80
C GLY A 159 4.07 -2.78 -12.99
N PHE A 160 5.06 -2.19 -13.64
CA PHE A 160 5.96 -1.22 -13.02
C PHE A 160 6.03 0.05 -13.88
N THR A 161 5.70 1.20 -13.32
CA THR A 161 5.86 2.47 -14.04
C THR A 161 7.23 3.08 -13.80
N THR A 162 7.87 3.58 -14.85
CA THR A 162 9.20 4.17 -14.77
C THR A 162 9.28 5.53 -15.46
N ARG A 163 10.22 6.35 -15.01
CA ARG A 163 10.72 7.54 -15.70
C ARG A 163 12.18 7.38 -16.14
N TYR A 164 12.70 6.16 -16.11
CA TYR A 164 14.09 5.82 -16.40
C TYR A 164 15.12 6.57 -15.53
N ARG A 165 14.75 6.93 -14.29
CA ARG A 165 15.67 7.57 -13.35
C ARG A 165 16.43 6.51 -12.55
N THR A 166 17.59 6.89 -11.99
CA THR A 166 18.42 5.99 -11.18
C THR A 166 17.66 5.33 -10.03
N LYS A 167 16.72 6.06 -9.42
CA LYS A 167 15.88 5.55 -8.34
C LYS A 167 14.84 4.54 -8.83
N ASP A 168 14.30 4.70 -10.05
CA ASP A 168 13.43 3.70 -10.67
C ASP A 168 14.19 2.40 -10.92
N LYS A 169 15.46 2.49 -11.33
CA LYS A 169 16.30 1.32 -11.53
C LYS A 169 16.51 0.53 -10.24
N LYS A 170 16.76 1.20 -9.11
CA LYS A 170 16.86 0.55 -7.80
C LYS A 170 15.55 -0.12 -7.40
N ALA A 171 14.44 0.60 -7.55
CA ALA A 171 13.11 0.06 -7.27
C ALA A 171 12.78 -1.14 -8.16
N LEU A 172 13.07 -1.07 -9.47
CA LEU A 172 12.85 -2.18 -10.40
C LEU A 172 13.62 -3.43 -9.99
N LYS A 173 14.87 -3.32 -9.54
CA LYS A 173 15.65 -4.46 -9.04
C LYS A 173 15.00 -5.12 -7.81
N GLU A 174 14.45 -4.34 -6.90
CA GLU A 174 13.69 -4.87 -5.75
C GLU A 174 12.40 -5.57 -6.22
N VAL A 175 11.67 -4.98 -7.17
CA VAL A 175 10.46 -5.57 -7.76
C VAL A 175 10.77 -6.89 -8.48
N ILE A 176 11.85 -6.96 -9.25
CA ILE A 176 12.29 -8.18 -9.93
C ILE A 176 12.59 -9.29 -8.90
N THR A 177 13.22 -8.93 -7.79
CA THR A 177 13.52 -9.90 -6.72
C THR A 177 12.23 -10.50 -6.14
N ILE A 178 11.19 -9.69 -5.95
CA ILE A 178 9.87 -10.14 -5.50
C ILE A 178 9.19 -10.96 -6.59
N ALA A 179 9.20 -10.49 -7.84
CA ALA A 179 8.62 -11.19 -8.98
C ALA A 179 9.18 -12.60 -9.16
N LYS A 180 10.49 -12.78 -9.02
CA LYS A 180 11.14 -14.11 -9.08
C LYS A 180 10.63 -15.05 -7.99
N LYS A 181 10.43 -14.57 -6.75
CA LYS A 181 9.85 -15.37 -5.66
C LYS A 181 8.41 -15.80 -5.95
N MET A 182 7.67 -14.99 -6.68
CA MET A 182 6.27 -15.25 -7.05
C MET A 182 6.13 -16.03 -8.37
N ASN A 183 7.23 -16.26 -9.10
CA ASN A 183 7.22 -16.73 -10.49
C ASN A 183 6.33 -15.84 -11.38
N ALA A 184 6.47 -14.53 -11.24
CA ALA A 184 5.74 -13.51 -11.96
C ALA A 184 6.62 -12.79 -12.98
N GLN A 185 6.01 -12.29 -14.06
CA GLN A 185 6.64 -11.43 -15.05
C GLN A 185 6.46 -9.96 -14.66
N VAL A 186 7.48 -9.13 -14.90
CA VAL A 186 7.38 -7.68 -14.75
C VAL A 186 7.14 -7.04 -16.12
N ARG A 187 6.13 -6.20 -16.24
CA ARG A 187 5.87 -5.36 -17.40
C ARG A 187 6.14 -3.91 -17.02
N CYS A 188 7.22 -3.36 -17.56
CA CYS A 188 7.68 -2.02 -17.25
C CYS A 188 7.11 -1.02 -18.27
N LEU A 189 6.38 -0.01 -17.80
CA LEU A 189 5.78 1.03 -18.62
C LEU A 189 6.50 2.36 -18.45
N TYR A 190 6.89 2.98 -19.56
CA TYR A 190 7.23 4.38 -19.66
C TYR A 190 6.23 5.10 -20.56
N VAL A 191 5.51 6.07 -20.01
CA VAL A 191 4.67 6.97 -20.80
C VAL A 191 5.55 8.13 -21.24
N LYS A 192 5.84 8.19 -22.55
CA LYS A 192 6.68 9.25 -23.17
C LYS A 192 5.78 10.42 -23.54
N THR A 193 5.79 11.47 -22.70
CA THR A 193 5.04 12.70 -22.95
C THR A 193 5.80 13.62 -23.89
N SER A 194 5.13 14.66 -24.41
CA SER A 194 5.74 15.74 -25.21
C SER A 194 6.88 16.47 -24.47
N THR A 195 6.85 16.48 -23.13
CA THR A 195 7.88 17.10 -22.28
C THR A 195 8.90 16.12 -21.71
N SER A 196 8.89 14.86 -22.18
CA SER A 196 9.83 13.82 -21.70
C SER A 196 11.26 14.11 -22.15
N ASP A 197 12.20 13.99 -21.20
CA ASP A 197 13.63 14.24 -21.38
C ASP A 197 14.50 12.98 -21.44
N VAL A 198 13.90 11.80 -21.52
CA VAL A 198 14.60 10.52 -21.54
C VAL A 198 15.11 10.21 -22.93
N SER A 199 16.44 10.02 -23.05
CA SER A 199 17.06 9.67 -24.33
C SER A 199 16.85 8.20 -24.68
N GLU A 200 16.80 7.88 -25.97
CA GLU A 200 16.74 6.49 -26.47
C GLU A 200 17.94 5.65 -26.01
N THR A 201 19.10 6.31 -25.87
CA THR A 201 20.30 5.64 -25.34
C THR A 201 20.07 5.13 -23.91
N THR A 202 19.37 5.89 -23.07
CA THR A 202 19.01 5.48 -21.71
C THR A 202 18.06 4.28 -21.73
N ILE A 203 17.06 4.30 -22.60
CA ILE A 203 16.09 3.20 -22.76
C ILE A 203 16.84 1.92 -23.19
N LYS A 204 17.65 1.98 -24.24
CA LYS A 204 18.44 0.85 -24.74
C LYS A 204 19.42 0.29 -23.69
N LYS A 205 20.01 1.14 -22.86
CA LYS A 205 20.87 0.69 -21.74
C LYS A 205 20.12 -0.15 -20.73
N TRP A 206 18.88 0.19 -20.41
CA TRP A 206 18.07 -0.60 -19.49
C TRP A 206 17.65 -1.91 -20.15
N ASP A 207 17.22 -1.91 -21.41
CA ASP A 207 16.89 -3.13 -22.15
C ASP A 207 18.06 -4.13 -22.12
N THR A 208 19.29 -3.64 -22.34
CA THR A 208 20.50 -4.49 -22.28
C THR A 208 20.80 -4.97 -20.85
N GLU A 209 20.72 -4.08 -19.86
CA GLU A 209 21.03 -4.41 -18.46
C GLU A 209 20.08 -5.46 -17.89
N PHE A 210 18.80 -5.39 -18.26
CA PHE A 210 17.76 -6.29 -17.75
C PHE A 210 17.39 -7.43 -18.71
N ALA A 211 18.13 -7.64 -19.80
CA ALA A 211 17.82 -8.62 -20.83
C ALA A 211 17.67 -10.08 -20.32
N LYS A 212 18.32 -10.42 -19.20
CA LYS A 212 18.24 -11.76 -18.57
C LYS A 212 17.20 -11.84 -17.43
N GLU A 213 16.49 -10.75 -17.18
CA GLU A 213 15.52 -10.65 -16.11
C GLU A 213 14.10 -10.88 -16.66
N PRO A 214 13.14 -11.30 -15.83
CA PRO A 214 11.73 -11.48 -16.25
C PRO A 214 11.03 -10.13 -16.43
N VAL A 215 11.58 -9.24 -17.25
CA VAL A 215 11.07 -7.88 -17.49
C VAL A 215 10.84 -7.65 -18.97
N ILE A 216 9.71 -7.04 -19.30
CA ILE A 216 9.40 -6.56 -20.64
C ILE A 216 9.15 -5.06 -20.57
N PHE A 217 9.89 -4.28 -21.33
CA PHE A 217 9.74 -2.83 -21.39
C PHE A 217 8.75 -2.42 -22.48
N SER A 218 7.93 -1.41 -22.17
CA SER A 218 7.00 -0.77 -23.10
C SER A 218 7.16 0.74 -22.99
N VAL A 219 7.37 1.39 -24.14
CA VAL A 219 7.40 2.84 -24.27
C VAL A 219 6.16 3.26 -25.06
N ILE A 220 5.26 4.01 -24.45
CA ILE A 220 4.01 4.45 -25.08
C ILE A 220 4.02 5.97 -25.14
N PRO A 221 4.04 6.58 -26.37
CA PRO A 221 3.89 8.00 -26.53
C PRO A 221 2.46 8.44 -26.18
N SER A 222 2.32 9.31 -25.18
CA SER A 222 1.03 9.90 -24.80
C SER A 222 1.22 11.03 -23.80
N ASP A 223 0.42 12.06 -23.89
CA ASP A 223 0.32 13.09 -22.84
C ASP A 223 -0.75 12.76 -21.80
N GLU A 224 -1.62 11.79 -22.08
CA GLU A 224 -2.68 11.26 -21.21
C GLU A 224 -2.11 10.14 -20.31
N ILE A 225 -1.30 10.53 -19.32
CA ILE A 225 -0.55 9.56 -18.50
C ILE A 225 -1.48 8.59 -17.76
N LYS A 226 -2.56 9.10 -17.19
CA LYS A 226 -3.50 8.31 -16.40
C LYS A 226 -4.21 7.26 -17.24
N GLU A 227 -4.78 7.69 -18.35
CA GLU A 227 -5.50 6.83 -19.29
C GLU A 227 -4.58 5.76 -19.86
N THR A 228 -3.34 6.13 -20.20
CA THR A 228 -2.32 5.19 -20.69
C THR A 228 -1.96 4.13 -19.67
N ILE A 229 -1.83 4.50 -18.38
CA ILE A 229 -1.56 3.53 -17.31
C ILE A 229 -2.73 2.57 -17.15
N ILE A 230 -3.97 3.05 -17.23
CA ILE A 230 -5.17 2.23 -17.09
C ILE A 230 -5.30 1.27 -18.28
N ASP A 231 -5.15 1.76 -19.49
CA ASP A 231 -5.15 0.92 -20.69
C ASP A 231 -4.04 -0.14 -20.59
N PHE A 232 -2.86 0.22 -20.10
CA PHE A 232 -1.78 -0.72 -19.87
C PHE A 232 -2.14 -1.80 -18.84
N ILE A 233 -2.81 -1.44 -17.75
CA ILE A 233 -3.28 -2.40 -16.73
C ILE A 233 -4.22 -3.41 -17.38
N LEU A 234 -5.18 -2.93 -18.17
CA LEU A 234 -6.20 -3.75 -18.80
C LEU A 234 -5.61 -4.65 -19.90
N PHE A 235 -4.93 -4.06 -20.89
CA PHE A 235 -4.41 -4.79 -22.05
C PHE A 235 -3.26 -5.73 -21.73
N LYS A 236 -2.55 -5.51 -20.65
CA LYS A 236 -1.44 -6.37 -20.21
C LYS A 236 -1.80 -7.28 -19.04
N GLU A 237 -3.06 -7.30 -18.64
CA GLU A 237 -3.59 -8.14 -17.57
C GLU A 237 -2.73 -8.03 -16.30
N ILE A 238 -2.49 -6.79 -15.85
CA ILE A 238 -1.68 -6.52 -14.68
C ILE A 238 -2.43 -6.95 -13.42
N ASP A 239 -1.79 -7.76 -12.57
CA ASP A 239 -2.36 -8.23 -11.30
C ASP A 239 -1.98 -7.34 -10.11
N LEU A 240 -0.83 -6.67 -10.18
CA LEU A 240 -0.31 -5.74 -9.19
C LEU A 240 0.39 -4.60 -9.90
N LEU A 241 0.01 -3.36 -9.64
CA LEU A 241 0.73 -2.20 -10.14
C LEU A 241 1.73 -1.71 -9.09
N VAL A 242 2.98 -1.54 -9.48
CA VAL A 242 4.03 -0.97 -8.65
C VAL A 242 4.46 0.38 -9.21
N MET A 243 4.50 1.40 -8.37
CA MET A 243 4.84 2.76 -8.77
C MET A 243 5.77 3.41 -7.74
N LEU A 244 6.72 4.20 -8.22
CA LEU A 244 7.56 5.03 -7.34
C LEU A 244 6.89 6.41 -7.11
N ALA A 245 6.68 6.74 -5.84
CA ALA A 245 6.10 8.03 -5.46
C ALA A 245 7.15 9.16 -5.54
N TYR A 246 7.15 9.89 -6.64
CA TYR A 246 8.04 11.05 -6.84
C TYR A 246 7.55 12.32 -6.14
N LYS A 247 6.23 12.53 -6.10
CA LYS A 247 5.58 13.68 -5.46
C LYS A 247 4.53 13.18 -4.48
N ARG A 248 4.32 13.91 -3.38
CA ARG A 248 3.36 13.51 -2.33
C ARG A 248 1.95 13.25 -2.87
N ASN A 249 1.45 14.11 -3.75
CA ASN A 249 0.06 14.01 -4.24
C ASN A 249 -0.08 13.20 -5.53
N PHE A 250 1.00 12.66 -6.09
CA PHE A 250 0.97 11.98 -7.39
C PHE A 250 -0.02 10.80 -7.42
N PHE A 251 -0.01 9.97 -6.37
CA PHE A 251 -0.96 8.85 -6.29
C PHE A 251 -2.41 9.32 -6.17
N VAL A 252 -2.65 10.32 -5.32
CA VAL A 252 -4.01 10.86 -5.14
C VAL A 252 -4.53 11.44 -6.46
N GLU A 253 -3.69 12.16 -7.19
CA GLU A 253 -4.06 12.75 -8.49
C GLU A 253 -4.28 11.68 -9.56
N LEU A 254 -3.42 10.66 -9.61
CA LEU A 254 -3.53 9.58 -10.58
C LEU A 254 -4.83 8.78 -10.40
N PHE A 255 -5.26 8.60 -9.16
CA PHE A 255 -6.45 7.79 -8.83
C PHE A 255 -7.67 8.63 -8.42
N LYS A 256 -7.67 9.94 -8.66
CA LYS A 256 -8.90 10.75 -8.57
C LYS A 256 -9.92 10.26 -9.59
N PRO A 257 -11.23 10.32 -9.26
CA PRO A 257 -12.29 9.99 -10.21
C PRO A 257 -12.09 10.72 -11.52
N SER A 258 -12.10 10.00 -12.63
CA SER A 258 -12.27 10.61 -13.94
C SER A 258 -13.67 10.26 -14.43
N LEU A 259 -14.31 11.21 -15.07
CA LEU A 259 -15.68 11.09 -15.57
C LEU A 259 -15.84 10.12 -16.76
N THR A 260 -14.81 9.38 -17.14
CA THR A 260 -14.86 8.47 -18.29
C THR A 260 -15.38 7.10 -17.89
N GLU A 261 -16.43 6.64 -18.56
CA GLU A 261 -17.10 5.33 -18.40
C GLU A 261 -16.17 4.10 -18.51
N LYS A 262 -14.96 4.26 -19.08
CA LYS A 262 -13.93 3.21 -19.15
C LYS A 262 -13.55 2.61 -17.79
N PHE A 263 -13.81 3.32 -16.72
CA PHE A 263 -13.46 2.89 -15.36
C PHE A 263 -14.49 2.00 -14.69
N ALA A 264 -15.74 2.02 -15.14
CA ALA A 264 -16.83 1.27 -14.50
C ALA A 264 -16.66 -0.26 -14.65
N ASN A 265 -15.89 -0.72 -15.64
CA ASN A 265 -15.69 -2.14 -15.93
C ASN A 265 -14.25 -2.63 -15.69
N THR A 266 -13.40 -1.82 -15.09
CA THR A 266 -12.00 -2.20 -14.86
C THR A 266 -11.88 -2.92 -13.52
N SER A 267 -11.39 -4.15 -13.54
CA SER A 267 -11.09 -4.89 -12.32
C SER A 267 -10.10 -4.09 -11.47
N SER A 268 -10.46 -3.79 -10.24
CA SER A 268 -9.57 -3.16 -9.28
C SER A 268 -8.39 -4.08 -9.01
N ILE A 269 -7.20 -3.53 -9.03
CA ILE A 269 -5.98 -4.25 -8.69
C ILE A 269 -5.28 -3.58 -7.52
N PRO A 270 -4.54 -4.34 -6.70
CA PRO A 270 -3.69 -3.75 -5.68
C PRO A 270 -2.60 -2.87 -6.27
N ILE A 271 -2.22 -1.83 -5.53
CA ILE A 271 -1.18 -0.88 -5.93
C ILE A 271 -0.13 -0.80 -4.84
N LEU A 272 1.12 -1.13 -5.19
CA LEU A 272 2.27 -0.96 -4.31
C LEU A 272 2.97 0.37 -4.60
N ALA A 273 2.79 1.31 -3.69
CA ALA A 273 3.48 2.59 -3.70
C ALA A 273 4.85 2.45 -3.04
N LEU A 274 5.92 2.54 -3.83
CA LEU A 274 7.29 2.56 -3.31
C LEU A 274 7.71 3.97 -2.94
N ARG A 275 8.49 4.11 -1.88
CA ARG A 275 9.09 5.37 -1.46
C ARG A 275 10.60 5.35 -1.71
N GLU A 276 11.14 6.50 -2.04
CA GLU A 276 12.59 6.68 -2.06
C GLU A 276 13.10 6.53 -0.63
N LYS A 277 13.89 5.49 -0.36
CA LYS A 277 14.61 5.39 0.91
C LYS A 277 15.52 6.61 0.99
N LYS A 278 15.27 7.52 1.91
CA LYS A 278 16.28 8.52 2.29
C LYS A 278 17.52 7.73 2.68
N SER A 279 18.63 7.93 1.96
CA SER A 279 19.92 7.41 2.39
C SER A 279 20.12 7.89 3.84
N ARG A 280 20.19 6.97 4.80
CA ARG A 280 20.72 7.31 6.12
C ARG A 280 22.12 7.82 5.83
N ASN A 281 22.34 9.11 6.01
CA ASN A 281 23.67 9.66 5.95
C ASN A 281 24.51 8.91 6.97
N PHE A 282 25.58 8.24 6.49
CA PHE A 282 26.52 7.51 7.31
C PHE A 282 27.32 8.42 8.27
N GLU A 283 27.05 9.73 8.28
CA GLU A 283 27.74 10.72 9.13
C GLU A 283 27.22 10.78 10.58
N GLU A 284 26.03 10.22 10.88
CA GLU A 284 25.52 10.19 12.26
C GLU A 284 25.92 8.94 13.08
N VAL A 285 26.62 7.98 12.48
CA VAL A 285 27.06 6.74 13.17
C VAL A 285 28.53 6.83 13.65
N ALA A 286 29.27 7.86 13.25
CA ALA A 286 30.68 8.05 13.63
C ALA A 286 30.87 9.06 14.79
N ALA A 287 29.79 9.55 15.40
CA ALA A 287 29.84 10.53 16.51
C ALA A 287 29.02 10.07 17.74
N GLY A 288 29.10 8.78 18.07
CA GLY A 288 28.48 8.23 19.28
C GLY A 288 29.34 7.16 19.89
#